data_ac1785e7041fd25a26bf7ba65570bcda
#
_entry.id   ac1785e7041fd25a26bf7ba65570bcda
#
_cell.length_a   1.000
_cell.length_b   1.000
_cell.length_c   1.000
_cell.angle_alpha   90.00
_cell.angle_beta   90.00
_cell.angle_gamma   90.00
#
_symmetry.space_group_name_H-M   'P 1'
#
loop_
_entity.id
_entity.type
_entity.pdbx_description
1 polymer ?
#
loop_
_entity_poly.entity_id
_entity_poly.type
_entity_poly.pdbx_seq_one_letter_code
_entity_poly.pdbx_strand_id
1 'polypeptide(L)'
;MTTPSVLFVCVKNGGKSQMAAGLMRKAVGDAVEVHSAGTKPSGTVNALSAEALLEVGVDLAGEQPKPIDPKLLSRIDYVITLGSEAKVDPVDGPTFENWNTDEPSERGIDGIERMRLVRDEIAARVEELASRLRGTDG
;
A
#
# COMPACT_ATOMS: atom_id res chain seq x y z
N MET A 1 0.56 23.12 -10.64
CA MET A 1 0.89 22.36 -9.43
C MET A 1 0.83 20.87 -9.73
N THR A 2 1.81 20.13 -9.23
CA THR A 2 1.86 18.69 -9.49
C THR A 2 1.09 17.92 -8.43
N THR A 3 0.37 16.89 -8.86
CA THR A 3 -0.30 15.96 -7.96
C THR A 3 0.76 15.12 -7.26
N PRO A 4 0.75 15.04 -5.92
CA PRO A 4 1.65 14.14 -5.21
C PRO A 4 1.40 12.69 -5.65
N SER A 5 2.45 11.86 -5.59
CA SER A 5 2.35 10.47 -6.01
C SER A 5 3.02 9.54 -5.00
N VAL A 6 2.42 8.36 -4.81
CA VAL A 6 2.92 7.36 -3.87
C VAL A 6 2.86 5.97 -4.48
N LEU A 7 3.91 5.19 -4.23
CA LEU A 7 4.00 3.78 -4.60
C LEU A 7 4.09 2.95 -3.33
N PHE A 8 3.12 2.07 -3.12
CA PHE A 8 3.15 1.12 -2.01
C PHE A 8 3.73 -0.20 -2.50
N VAL A 9 4.71 -0.73 -1.79
CA VAL A 9 5.43 -1.94 -2.19
C VAL A 9 5.42 -2.96 -1.07
N CYS A 10 5.05 -4.20 -1.38
CA CYS A 10 5.31 -5.35 -0.53
C CYS A 10 5.95 -6.44 -1.38
N VAL A 11 6.16 -7.63 -0.83
CA VAL A 11 6.83 -8.68 -1.61
C VAL A 11 5.95 -9.14 -2.77
N LYS A 12 4.74 -9.59 -2.46
CA LYS A 12 3.88 -10.26 -3.46
C LYS A 12 2.91 -9.35 -4.20
N ASN A 13 2.70 -8.12 -3.69
CA ASN A 13 1.66 -7.21 -4.20
C ASN A 13 0.28 -7.88 -4.27
N GLY A 14 0.04 -8.81 -3.36
CA GLY A 14 -1.24 -9.51 -3.26
C GLY A 14 -2.00 -9.22 -1.97
N GLY A 15 -1.39 -8.52 -1.03
CA GLY A 15 -1.98 -8.23 0.27
C GLY A 15 -1.75 -6.79 0.70
N LYS A 16 -0.75 -6.56 1.55
CA LYS A 16 -0.55 -5.27 2.23
C LYS A 16 -0.45 -4.06 1.29
N SER A 17 0.30 -4.16 0.19
CA SER A 17 0.42 -3.03 -0.73
C SER A 17 -0.87 -2.75 -1.49
N GLN A 18 -1.64 -3.79 -1.81
CA GLN A 18 -2.96 -3.61 -2.42
C GLN A 18 -3.92 -2.96 -1.43
N MET A 19 -3.90 -3.39 -0.18
CA MET A 19 -4.71 -2.78 0.88
C MET A 19 -4.38 -1.30 1.05
N ALA A 20 -3.09 -0.99 1.16
CA ALA A 20 -2.65 0.39 1.34
C ALA A 20 -3.07 1.27 0.16
N ALA A 21 -2.88 0.79 -1.06
CA ALA A 21 -3.27 1.55 -2.26
C ALA A 21 -4.78 1.78 -2.32
N GLY A 22 -5.57 0.74 -2.04
CA GLY A 22 -7.03 0.85 -2.04
C GLY A 22 -7.54 1.82 -0.99
N LEU A 23 -7.01 1.72 0.23
CA LEU A 23 -7.37 2.62 1.32
C LEU A 23 -6.95 4.07 1.04
N MET A 24 -5.77 4.24 0.44
CA MET A 24 -5.29 5.57 0.08
C MET A 24 -6.20 6.22 -0.98
N ARG A 25 -6.57 5.47 -2.02
CA ARG A 25 -7.49 5.98 -3.06
C ARG A 25 -8.83 6.39 -2.45
N LYS A 26 -9.32 5.61 -1.49
CA LYS A 26 -10.55 5.96 -0.79
C LYS A 26 -10.40 7.26 -0.01
N ALA A 27 -9.24 7.45 0.65
CA ALA A 27 -9.00 8.60 1.49
C ALA A 27 -8.80 9.90 0.70
N VAL A 28 -8.15 9.83 -0.45
CA VAL A 28 -7.70 11.02 -1.17
C VAL A 28 -8.35 11.24 -2.53
N GLY A 29 -9.02 10.22 -3.09
CA GLY A 29 -9.58 10.33 -4.43
C GLY A 29 -8.51 10.68 -5.46
N ASP A 30 -8.73 11.74 -6.22
CA ASP A 30 -7.80 12.18 -7.26
C ASP A 30 -6.73 13.13 -6.77
N ALA A 31 -6.72 13.46 -5.47
CA ALA A 31 -5.75 14.40 -4.91
C ALA A 31 -4.33 13.84 -4.87
N VAL A 32 -4.17 12.52 -4.95
CA VAL A 32 -2.86 11.84 -4.94
C VAL A 32 -2.90 10.74 -6.00
N GLU A 33 -1.81 10.63 -6.76
CA GLU A 33 -1.64 9.51 -7.70
C GLU A 33 -1.14 8.30 -6.89
N VAL A 34 -1.87 7.18 -6.92
CA VAL A 34 -1.60 6.03 -6.06
C VAL A 34 -1.28 4.79 -6.89
N HIS A 35 -0.18 4.15 -6.57
CA HIS A 35 0.27 2.92 -7.23
C HIS A 35 0.65 1.87 -6.20
N SER A 36 0.67 0.61 -6.64
CA SER A 36 1.20 -0.50 -5.83
C SER A 36 2.02 -1.43 -6.70
N ALA A 37 2.97 -2.12 -6.09
CA ALA A 37 3.82 -3.08 -6.79
C ALA A 37 4.40 -4.09 -5.81
N GLY A 38 5.02 -5.14 -6.33
CA GLY A 38 5.69 -6.15 -5.54
C GLY A 38 7.12 -6.37 -6.00
N THR A 39 7.99 -6.73 -5.06
CA THR A 39 9.36 -7.12 -5.38
C THR A 39 9.41 -8.50 -6.03
N LYS A 40 8.43 -9.36 -5.69
CA LYS A 40 8.23 -10.68 -6.30
C LYS A 40 6.72 -10.91 -6.45
N PRO A 41 6.10 -10.32 -7.47
CA PRO A 41 4.62 -10.36 -7.58
C PRO A 41 4.09 -11.80 -7.65
N SER A 42 2.99 -12.05 -6.93
CA SER A 42 2.26 -13.31 -7.01
C SER A 42 1.31 -13.28 -8.21
N GLY A 43 0.58 -14.38 -8.44
CA GLY A 43 -0.34 -14.45 -9.56
C GLY A 43 -1.67 -13.74 -9.36
N THR A 44 -2.11 -13.62 -8.09
CA THR A 44 -3.43 -13.06 -7.78
C THR A 44 -3.39 -12.26 -6.48
N VAL A 45 -4.38 -11.37 -6.32
CA VAL A 45 -4.61 -10.67 -5.07
C VAL A 45 -5.13 -11.68 -4.03
N ASN A 46 -4.66 -11.56 -2.79
CA ASN A 46 -5.09 -12.43 -1.70
C ASN A 46 -6.59 -12.25 -1.42
N ALA A 47 -7.33 -13.35 -1.40
CA ALA A 47 -8.78 -13.31 -1.25
C ALA A 47 -9.23 -12.72 0.09
N LEU A 48 -8.53 -13.05 1.19
CA LEU A 48 -8.87 -12.53 2.51
C LEU A 48 -8.59 -11.03 2.61
N SER A 49 -7.52 -10.56 1.96
CA SER A 49 -7.23 -9.13 1.89
C SER A 49 -8.32 -8.38 1.14
N ALA A 50 -8.77 -8.93 0.02
CA ALA A 50 -9.87 -8.33 -0.76
C ALA A 50 -11.16 -8.30 0.05
N GLU A 51 -11.48 -9.39 0.77
CA GLU A 51 -12.66 -9.48 1.62
C GLU A 51 -12.62 -8.45 2.74
N ALA A 52 -11.49 -8.32 3.41
CA ALA A 52 -11.34 -7.35 4.50
C ALA A 52 -11.54 -5.91 4.00
N LEU A 53 -11.07 -5.60 2.80
CA LEU A 53 -11.27 -4.25 2.23
C LEU A 53 -12.70 -4.01 1.80
N LEU A 54 -13.41 -5.04 1.31
CA LEU A 54 -14.82 -4.87 0.97
C LEU A 54 -15.64 -4.46 2.19
N GLU A 55 -15.27 -4.92 3.38
CA GLU A 55 -15.96 -4.55 4.62
C GLU A 55 -15.94 -3.06 4.88
N VAL A 56 -14.95 -2.36 4.36
CA VAL A 56 -14.82 -0.90 4.52
C VAL A 56 -15.09 -0.14 3.22
N GLY A 57 -15.73 -0.81 2.26
CA GLY A 57 -16.17 -0.16 1.02
C GLY A 57 -15.12 -0.04 -0.05
N VAL A 58 -14.02 -0.81 0.03
CA VAL A 58 -12.96 -0.80 -0.97
C VAL A 58 -12.97 -2.11 -1.74
N ASP A 59 -13.15 -2.03 -3.05
CA ASP A 59 -13.23 -3.19 -3.93
C ASP A 59 -11.92 -3.34 -4.70
N LEU A 60 -11.25 -4.49 -4.53
CA LEU A 60 -10.02 -4.82 -5.24
C LEU A 60 -10.27 -5.67 -6.49
N ALA A 61 -11.53 -5.85 -6.90
CA ALA A 61 -11.85 -6.59 -8.11
C ALA A 61 -11.17 -5.93 -9.32
N GLY A 62 -10.53 -6.72 -10.15
CA GLY A 62 -9.80 -6.22 -11.30
C GLY A 62 -8.36 -5.83 -11.02
N GLU A 63 -7.96 -5.73 -9.76
CA GLU A 63 -6.57 -5.47 -9.42
C GLU A 63 -5.73 -6.72 -9.56
N GLN A 64 -4.49 -6.55 -10.01
CA GLN A 64 -3.56 -7.67 -10.19
C GLN A 64 -2.20 -7.30 -9.61
N PRO A 65 -1.47 -8.29 -9.05
CA PRO A 65 -0.10 -8.07 -8.65
C PRO A 65 0.77 -7.71 -9.85
N LYS A 66 1.71 -6.80 -9.64
CA LYS A 66 2.58 -6.31 -10.71
C LYS A 66 3.96 -5.96 -10.16
N PRO A 67 4.99 -6.02 -11.01
CA PRO A 67 6.34 -5.64 -10.59
C PRO A 67 6.49 -4.13 -10.50
N ILE A 68 7.59 -3.69 -9.90
CA ILE A 68 7.94 -2.29 -9.86
C ILE A 68 8.36 -1.82 -11.25
N ASP A 69 7.74 -0.77 -11.75
CA ASP A 69 8.11 -0.16 -13.02
C ASP A 69 9.24 0.85 -12.77
N PRO A 70 10.43 0.64 -13.37
CA PRO A 70 11.54 1.58 -13.17
C PRO A 70 11.23 3.01 -13.62
N LYS A 71 10.39 3.17 -14.64
CA LYS A 71 10.01 4.50 -15.11
C LYS A 71 9.14 5.21 -14.08
N LEU A 72 8.23 4.48 -13.44
CA LEU A 72 7.43 5.03 -12.36
C LEU A 72 8.32 5.40 -11.18
N LEU A 73 9.23 4.50 -10.81
CA LEU A 73 10.13 4.72 -9.68
C LEU A 73 10.96 6.00 -9.84
N SER A 74 11.33 6.35 -11.06
CA SER A 74 12.14 7.53 -11.33
C SER A 74 11.39 8.87 -11.16
N ARG A 75 10.05 8.84 -11.10
CA ARG A 75 9.23 10.07 -11.01
C ARG A 75 8.28 10.12 -9.83
N ILE A 76 8.19 9.07 -9.04
CA ILE A 76 7.27 8.99 -7.90
C ILE A 76 7.81 9.84 -6.74
N ASP A 77 6.92 10.43 -5.95
CA ASP A 77 7.32 11.28 -4.84
C ASP A 77 7.65 10.48 -3.58
N TYR A 78 6.87 9.43 -3.29
CA TYR A 78 7.03 8.60 -2.11
C TYR A 78 7.03 7.13 -2.49
N VAL A 79 7.94 6.37 -1.90
CA VAL A 79 7.95 4.90 -1.98
C VAL A 79 7.79 4.38 -0.56
N ILE A 80 6.66 3.71 -0.30
CA ILE A 80 6.33 3.16 1.02
C ILE A 80 6.42 1.64 0.91
N THR A 81 7.38 1.04 1.62
CA THR A 81 7.47 -0.41 1.68
C THR A 81 6.74 -0.92 2.92
N LEU A 82 6.00 -2.02 2.78
CA LEU A 82 5.24 -2.62 3.87
C LEU A 82 5.86 -3.96 4.24
N GLY A 83 6.26 -4.08 5.49
CA GLY A 83 6.95 -5.25 6.01
C GLY A 83 8.46 -5.14 5.87
N SER A 84 9.18 -5.99 6.60
CA SER A 84 10.64 -5.95 6.63
C SER A 84 11.29 -6.64 5.43
N GLU A 85 10.52 -7.45 4.69
CA GLU A 85 11.05 -8.24 3.58
C GLU A 85 10.95 -7.55 2.22
N ALA A 86 10.15 -6.50 2.11
CA ALA A 86 10.01 -5.75 0.88
C ALA A 86 11.14 -4.72 0.78
N LYS A 87 12.16 -5.05 0.00
CA LYS A 87 13.34 -4.20 -0.14
C LYS A 87 13.42 -3.66 -1.56
N VAL A 88 13.53 -2.34 -1.65
CA VAL A 88 13.66 -1.62 -2.91
C VAL A 88 14.99 -0.88 -2.87
N ASP A 89 15.80 -1.06 -3.91
CA ASP A 89 17.07 -0.32 -4.00
C ASP A 89 16.78 1.17 -4.11
N PRO A 90 17.39 2.00 -3.23
CA PRO A 90 17.13 3.43 -3.27
C PRO A 90 17.59 4.05 -4.58
N VAL A 91 16.77 4.98 -5.08
CA VAL A 91 17.13 5.82 -6.22
C VAL A 91 16.96 7.28 -5.80
N ASP A 92 17.61 8.19 -6.51
CA ASP A 92 17.47 9.61 -6.23
C ASP A 92 16.09 10.09 -6.67
N GLY A 93 15.52 10.97 -5.88
CA GLY A 93 14.22 11.59 -6.16
C GLY A 93 13.17 11.25 -5.11
N PRO A 94 12.70 10.01 -5.02
CA PRO A 94 11.63 9.67 -4.06
C PRO A 94 12.08 9.73 -2.60
N THR A 95 11.12 10.03 -1.73
CA THR A 95 11.28 9.81 -0.30
C THR A 95 10.90 8.37 0.00
N PHE A 96 11.80 7.61 0.61
CA PHE A 96 11.57 6.21 0.97
C PHE A 96 11.16 6.11 2.43
N GLU A 97 10.13 5.31 2.70
CA GLU A 97 9.61 5.11 4.05
C GLU A 97 9.22 3.63 4.18
N ASN A 98 9.46 3.04 5.35
CA ASN A 98 9.07 1.65 5.61
C ASN A 98 8.02 1.60 6.70
N TRP A 99 6.93 0.89 6.43
CA TRP A 99 5.88 0.61 7.41
C TRP A 99 6.03 -0.83 7.88
N ASN A 100 6.64 -0.99 9.04
CA ASN A 100 6.78 -2.30 9.65
C ASN A 100 5.51 -2.60 10.45
N THR A 101 4.54 -3.22 9.78
CA THR A 101 3.24 -3.48 10.37
C THR A 101 3.26 -4.69 11.29
N ASP A 102 2.36 -4.68 12.28
CA ASP A 102 2.16 -5.81 13.17
C ASP A 102 1.79 -7.07 12.37
N GLU A 103 2.21 -8.23 12.87
CA GLU A 103 1.86 -9.51 12.28
C GLU A 103 1.08 -10.33 13.29
N PRO A 104 -0.28 -10.25 13.25
CA PRO A 104 -1.12 -10.95 14.24
C PRO A 104 -0.95 -12.47 14.26
N SER A 105 -0.50 -13.07 13.13
CA SER A 105 -0.27 -14.51 13.08
C SER A 105 0.78 -14.99 14.07
N GLU A 106 1.70 -14.11 14.48
CA GLU A 106 2.71 -14.44 15.50
C GLU A 106 2.07 -14.66 16.87
N ARG A 107 0.84 -14.20 17.08
CA ARG A 107 0.08 -14.37 18.30
C ARG A 107 -1.04 -15.39 18.13
N GLY A 108 -1.01 -16.17 17.05
CA GLY A 108 -2.02 -17.18 16.77
C GLY A 108 -3.32 -16.65 16.18
N ILE A 109 -3.32 -15.39 15.73
CA ILE A 109 -4.50 -14.80 15.07
C ILE A 109 -4.31 -14.93 13.55
N ASP A 110 -5.23 -15.63 12.90
CA ASP A 110 -5.14 -15.84 11.45
C ASP A 110 -6.50 -15.60 10.78
N GLY A 111 -6.61 -15.95 9.49
CA GLY A 111 -7.84 -15.81 8.74
C GLY A 111 -8.29 -14.36 8.59
N ILE A 112 -9.60 -14.15 8.53
CA ILE A 112 -10.17 -12.82 8.32
C ILE A 112 -9.89 -11.88 9.50
N GLU A 113 -9.82 -12.41 10.72
CA GLU A 113 -9.49 -11.58 11.88
C GLU A 113 -8.10 -10.97 11.75
N ARG A 114 -7.13 -11.76 11.29
CA ARG A 114 -5.79 -11.28 11.03
C ARG A 114 -5.82 -10.16 10.00
N MET A 115 -6.56 -10.35 8.92
CA MET A 115 -6.64 -9.35 7.85
C MET A 115 -7.33 -8.08 8.31
N ARG A 116 -8.32 -8.16 9.17
CA ARG A 116 -8.97 -6.97 9.74
C ARG A 116 -8.00 -6.15 10.57
N LEU A 117 -7.18 -6.80 11.40
CA LEU A 117 -6.19 -6.10 12.21
C LEU A 117 -5.11 -5.45 11.34
N VAL A 118 -4.62 -6.16 10.34
CA VAL A 118 -3.64 -5.62 9.39
C VAL A 118 -4.25 -4.42 8.63
N ARG A 119 -5.47 -4.57 8.14
CA ARG A 119 -6.20 -3.51 7.45
C ARG A 119 -6.32 -2.26 8.31
N ASP A 120 -6.72 -2.42 9.57
CA ASP A 120 -6.98 -1.29 10.45
C ASP A 120 -5.69 -0.54 10.78
N GLU A 121 -4.58 -1.25 10.95
CA GLU A 121 -3.28 -0.62 11.15
C GLU A 121 -2.84 0.14 9.89
N ILE A 122 -2.96 -0.48 8.73
CA ILE A 122 -2.61 0.16 7.46
C ILE A 122 -3.50 1.39 7.23
N ALA A 123 -4.79 1.29 7.56
CA ALA A 123 -5.71 2.41 7.42
C ALA A 123 -5.28 3.62 8.25
N ALA A 124 -4.82 3.40 9.49
CA ALA A 124 -4.33 4.48 10.34
C ALA A 124 -3.08 5.15 9.75
N ARG A 125 -2.16 4.36 9.22
CA ARG A 125 -0.95 4.90 8.58
C ARG A 125 -1.28 5.64 7.29
N VAL A 126 -2.23 5.12 6.52
CA VAL A 126 -2.72 5.77 5.28
C VAL A 126 -3.34 7.12 5.60
N GLU A 127 -4.16 7.21 6.65
CA GLU A 127 -4.78 8.47 7.06
C GLU A 127 -3.73 9.53 7.43
N GLU A 128 -2.69 9.12 8.14
CA GLU A 128 -1.60 10.01 8.52
C GLU A 128 -0.84 10.48 7.28
N LEU A 129 -0.52 9.56 6.36
CA LEU A 129 0.16 9.92 5.11
C LEU A 129 -0.70 10.85 4.25
N ALA A 130 -1.99 10.54 4.13
CA ALA A 130 -2.93 11.35 3.37
C ALA A 130 -2.97 12.77 3.91
N SER A 131 -2.97 12.92 5.23
CA SER A 131 -2.94 14.23 5.88
C SER A 131 -1.66 15.00 5.55
N ARG A 132 -0.52 14.33 5.56
CA ARG A 132 0.77 14.95 5.19
C ARG A 132 0.77 15.42 3.74
N LEU A 133 0.27 14.59 2.83
CA LEU A 133 0.27 14.90 1.40
C LEU A 133 -0.70 16.04 1.07
N ARG A 134 -1.86 16.06 1.71
CA ARG A 134 -2.82 17.15 1.53
C ARG A 134 -2.30 18.45 2.14
N GLY A 135 -1.56 18.36 3.25
CA GLY A 135 -1.00 19.54 3.92
C GLY A 135 0.07 20.24 3.10
N THR A 136 0.74 19.55 2.17
CA THR A 136 1.77 20.16 1.33
C THR A 136 1.20 21.04 0.22
N ASP A 137 -0.09 20.96 -0.01
CA ASP A 137 -0.77 21.80 -1.03
C ASP A 137 -1.17 23.17 -0.49
N GLY A 138 -0.94 23.39 0.77
CA GLY A 138 -1.34 24.61 1.48
C GLY A 138 -0.62 25.89 1.09
#